data_59d8e659add6017b07b197444fe36d6a
#
_entry.id   59d8e659add6017b07b197444fe36d6a
#
_cell.length_a   1.000
_cell.length_b   1.000
_cell.length_c   1.000
_cell.angle_alpha   90.00
_cell.angle_beta   90.00
_cell.angle_gamma   90.00
#
_symmetry.space_group_name_H-M   'P 1'
#
loop_
_entity.id
_entity.type
_entity.pdbx_description
1 polymer ?
#
loop_
_entity_poly.entity_id
_entity_poly.type
_entity_poly.pdbx_seq_one_letter_code
_entity_poly.pdbx_strand_id
1 'polypeptide(L)'
;PTDIVVNRLCKIWRELVIAGKNNEDKVDLVEAPSVDEEESPAKSTSGVLSFFMGKTVYSAANPLRIAFIHEFPCATSSWDSLHDQGRQYLDEHFGGIVRTEAFEDCHDPDAFYAAVETAVKHGANVIFSTSHRLMEYTLRAAVEYPRVRFLNCSIGLPHQSVRSYFGKMYEAKFLLGALAASMADNHRIGYHASGFAS
;
A
#
# COMPACT_ATOMS: atom_id res chain seq x y z
N PRO A 1 -28.91 10.92 -4.46
CA PRO A 1 -28.28 10.12 -5.56
C PRO A 1 -27.36 9.02 -5.02
N THR A 2 -26.64 9.26 -3.92
CA THR A 2 -25.67 8.30 -3.32
C THR A 2 -26.35 7.00 -2.86
N ASP A 3 -27.54 7.11 -2.27
CA ASP A 3 -28.27 5.95 -1.75
C ASP A 3 -28.74 4.99 -2.85
N ILE A 4 -29.03 5.49 -4.04
CA ILE A 4 -29.40 4.67 -5.19
C ILE A 4 -28.21 3.83 -5.65
N VAL A 5 -27.03 4.42 -5.70
CA VAL A 5 -25.78 3.73 -6.08
C VAL A 5 -25.41 2.66 -5.05
N VAL A 6 -25.46 2.99 -3.77
CA VAL A 6 -25.17 2.04 -2.68
C VAL A 6 -26.14 0.87 -2.68
N ASN A 7 -27.45 1.15 -2.81
CA ASN A 7 -28.46 0.08 -2.85
C ASN A 7 -28.28 -0.84 -4.07
N ARG A 8 -27.88 -0.28 -5.21
CA ARG A 8 -27.62 -1.05 -6.43
C ARG A 8 -26.37 -1.92 -6.30
N LEU A 9 -25.31 -1.40 -5.70
CA LEU A 9 -24.11 -2.18 -5.37
C LEU A 9 -24.41 -3.32 -4.40
N CYS A 10 -25.17 -3.07 -3.34
CA CYS A 10 -25.58 -4.10 -2.39
C CYS A 10 -26.42 -5.21 -3.05
N LYS A 11 -27.29 -4.84 -4.02
CA LYS A 11 -28.08 -5.80 -4.77
C LYS A 11 -27.19 -6.70 -5.64
N ILE A 12 -26.29 -6.09 -6.43
CA ILE A 12 -25.33 -6.81 -7.29
C ILE A 12 -24.46 -7.73 -6.45
N TRP A 13 -23.95 -7.26 -5.32
CA TRP A 13 -23.14 -8.06 -4.40
C TRP A 13 -23.92 -9.30 -3.92
N ARG A 14 -25.17 -9.13 -3.47
CA ARG A 14 -26.02 -10.26 -3.03
C ARG A 14 -26.25 -11.27 -4.15
N GLU A 15 -26.55 -10.81 -5.36
CA GLU A 15 -26.75 -11.68 -6.52
C GLU A 15 -25.49 -12.47 -6.88
N LEU A 16 -24.30 -11.84 -6.82
CA LEU A 16 -23.02 -12.51 -7.07
C LEU A 16 -22.68 -13.54 -5.99
N VAL A 17 -22.94 -13.23 -4.70
CA VAL A 17 -22.74 -14.17 -3.60
C VAL A 17 -23.66 -15.37 -3.71
N ILE A 18 -24.93 -15.16 -4.10
CA ILE A 18 -25.88 -16.24 -4.32
C ILE A 18 -25.48 -17.10 -5.52
N ALA A 19 -25.05 -16.46 -6.63
CA ALA A 19 -24.56 -17.17 -7.81
C ALA A 19 -23.28 -17.98 -7.51
N GLY A 20 -22.38 -17.42 -6.71
CA GLY A 20 -21.17 -18.10 -6.24
C GLY A 20 -21.51 -19.36 -5.42
N LYS A 21 -22.41 -19.23 -4.45
CA LYS A 21 -22.85 -20.37 -3.64
C LYS A 21 -23.52 -21.49 -4.43
N ASN A 22 -24.25 -21.14 -5.50
CA ASN A 22 -24.89 -22.12 -6.36
C ASN A 22 -23.91 -22.80 -7.34
N ASN A 23 -22.69 -22.32 -7.45
CA ASN A 23 -21.64 -22.84 -8.33
C ASN A 23 -20.50 -23.55 -7.56
N GLU A 24 -20.62 -23.69 -6.25
CA GLU A 24 -19.59 -24.35 -5.41
C GLU A 24 -19.30 -25.79 -5.84
N ASP A 25 -20.22 -26.43 -6.54
CA ASP A 25 -20.04 -27.81 -7.06
C ASP A 25 -19.29 -27.88 -8.41
N LYS A 26 -18.86 -26.74 -9.01
CA LYS A 26 -18.31 -26.75 -10.37
C LYS A 26 -16.99 -25.97 -10.57
N VAL A 27 -16.52 -25.29 -9.57
CA VAL A 27 -15.23 -24.61 -9.63
C VAL A 27 -14.41 -25.19 -8.48
N ASP A 28 -13.38 -25.96 -8.81
CA ASP A 28 -12.24 -26.13 -7.93
C ASP A 28 -11.70 -24.72 -7.71
N LEU A 29 -12.22 -24.05 -6.69
CA LEU A 29 -11.58 -22.89 -6.13
C LEU A 29 -10.22 -23.41 -5.70
N VAL A 30 -9.19 -23.09 -6.49
CA VAL A 30 -7.83 -23.12 -5.99
C VAL A 30 -7.91 -22.24 -4.75
N GLU A 31 -8.00 -22.87 -3.58
CA GLU A 31 -7.86 -22.20 -2.32
C GLU A 31 -6.63 -21.34 -2.50
N ALA A 32 -6.83 -20.01 -2.47
CA ALA A 32 -5.70 -19.13 -2.29
C ALA A 32 -4.97 -19.72 -1.10
N PRO A 33 -3.66 -20.02 -1.22
CA PRO A 33 -2.95 -20.62 -0.12
C PRO A 33 -3.29 -19.76 1.08
N SER A 34 -3.96 -20.36 2.05
CA SER A 34 -4.12 -19.75 3.35
C SER A 34 -2.72 -19.31 3.68
N VAL A 35 -2.51 -18.02 3.85
CA VAL A 35 -1.32 -17.53 4.53
C VAL A 35 -1.57 -18.02 5.95
N ASP A 36 -1.43 -19.34 6.14
CA ASP A 36 -1.05 -19.85 7.42
C ASP A 36 0.23 -19.06 7.70
N GLU A 37 0.16 -18.24 8.71
CA GLU A 37 1.32 -17.83 9.45
C GLU A 37 2.00 -19.12 9.97
N GLU A 38 2.50 -19.94 9.05
CA GLU A 38 3.61 -20.77 9.37
C GLU A 38 4.74 -19.80 9.67
N GLU A 39 4.83 -19.47 10.94
CA GLU A 39 6.13 -19.29 11.56
C GLU A 39 6.97 -20.48 11.06
N SER A 40 7.57 -20.28 9.90
CA SER A 40 8.64 -21.12 9.44
C SER A 40 9.63 -21.07 10.60
N PRO A 41 9.88 -22.18 11.30
CA PRO A 41 10.85 -22.17 12.35
C PRO A 41 12.17 -21.78 11.68
N ALA A 42 12.52 -20.50 11.77
CA ALA A 42 13.84 -20.03 11.42
C ALA A 42 14.77 -20.95 12.18
N LYS A 43 15.43 -21.85 11.45
CA LYS A 43 16.42 -22.75 12.00
C LYS A 43 17.28 -21.93 12.92
N SER A 44 17.22 -22.27 14.19
CA SER A 44 17.96 -21.73 15.29
C SER A 44 19.44 -21.59 14.90
N THR A 45 19.79 -20.49 14.28
CA THR A 45 21.16 -20.05 14.22
C THR A 45 21.46 -19.48 15.59
N SER A 46 22.05 -20.35 16.42
CA SER A 46 22.79 -20.04 17.61
C SER A 46 22.26 -18.82 18.42
N GLY A 47 21.74 -19.11 19.60
CA GLY A 47 21.21 -18.10 20.54
C GLY A 47 22.14 -16.97 20.94
N VAL A 48 23.39 -16.97 20.46
CA VAL A 48 24.38 -15.91 20.64
C VAL A 48 24.15 -14.77 19.62
N LEU A 49 23.79 -15.08 18.36
CA LEU A 49 23.53 -14.07 17.34
C LEU A 49 22.19 -13.35 17.56
N SER A 50 21.18 -14.02 18.11
CA SER A 50 19.91 -13.37 18.46
C SER A 50 20.05 -12.39 19.65
N PHE A 51 21.03 -12.59 20.48
CA PHE A 51 21.34 -11.67 21.59
C PHE A 51 21.98 -10.37 21.09
N PHE A 52 22.76 -10.42 20.01
CA PHE A 52 23.38 -9.23 19.39
C PHE A 52 22.49 -8.55 18.36
N MET A 53 21.54 -9.25 17.77
CA MET A 53 20.50 -8.67 16.91
C MET A 53 19.24 -8.37 17.74
N GLY A 54 19.40 -7.54 18.75
CA GLY A 54 18.30 -7.11 19.62
C GLY A 54 17.10 -6.68 18.78
N LYS A 55 15.95 -7.33 19.01
CA LYS A 55 14.69 -6.94 18.42
C LYS A 55 14.44 -5.48 18.83
N THR A 56 14.51 -4.55 17.88
CA THR A 56 14.29 -3.14 18.18
C THR A 56 12.88 -2.97 18.73
N VAL A 57 12.79 -2.62 20.00
CA VAL A 57 11.51 -2.34 20.66
C VAL A 57 11.26 -0.84 20.54
N TYR A 58 10.20 -0.49 19.86
CA TYR A 58 9.76 0.89 19.77
C TYR A 58 8.90 1.25 20.98
N SER A 59 9.04 2.47 21.47
CA SER A 59 8.36 3.00 22.65
C SER A 59 8.21 4.51 22.53
N ALA A 60 7.52 5.14 23.46
CA ALA A 60 7.39 6.60 23.51
C ALA A 60 8.75 7.32 23.60
N ALA A 61 9.75 6.71 24.25
CA ALA A 61 11.11 7.25 24.34
C ALA A 61 11.95 6.99 23.07
N ASN A 62 11.61 5.92 22.32
CA ASN A 62 12.27 5.54 21.06
C ASN A 62 11.19 5.18 20.02
N PRO A 63 10.48 6.16 19.47
CA PRO A 63 9.38 5.90 18.54
C PRO A 63 9.87 5.39 17.19
N LEU A 64 9.05 4.57 16.54
CA LEU A 64 9.18 4.25 15.12
C LEU A 64 8.90 5.53 14.31
N ARG A 65 9.89 5.99 13.56
CA ARG A 65 9.78 7.18 12.71
C ARG A 65 9.51 6.77 11.28
N ILE A 66 8.43 7.26 10.71
CA ILE A 66 7.95 6.91 9.38
C ILE A 66 7.79 8.19 8.57
N ALA A 67 8.42 8.25 7.40
CA ALA A 67 8.23 9.33 6.45
C ALA A 67 7.37 8.86 5.26
N PHE A 68 6.47 9.72 4.80
CA PHE A 68 5.67 9.53 3.60
C PHE A 68 6.09 10.56 2.57
N ILE A 69 6.48 10.10 1.39
CA ILE A 69 6.86 10.94 0.26
C ILE A 69 5.77 10.83 -0.79
N HIS A 70 5.03 11.92 -0.95
CA HIS A 70 3.92 12.06 -1.89
C HIS A 70 4.42 12.64 -3.21
N GLU A 71 3.93 12.05 -4.31
CA GLU A 71 4.28 12.54 -5.66
C GLU A 71 3.76 13.96 -5.88
N PHE A 72 2.51 14.22 -5.46
CA PHE A 72 1.85 15.51 -5.62
C PHE A 72 1.30 16.04 -4.28
N PRO A 73 0.89 17.32 -4.24
CA PRO A 73 0.23 17.86 -3.06
C PRO A 73 -1.09 17.13 -2.75
N CYS A 74 -1.30 16.80 -1.49
CA CYS A 74 -2.52 16.11 -1.01
C CYS A 74 -3.80 16.91 -1.29
N ALA A 75 -3.68 18.24 -1.40
CA ALA A 75 -4.81 19.11 -1.74
C ALA A 75 -5.34 18.92 -3.18
N THR A 76 -4.49 18.47 -4.09
CA THR A 76 -4.81 18.32 -5.52
C THR A 76 -4.86 16.88 -6.00
N SER A 77 -4.20 15.96 -5.28
CA SER A 77 -4.13 14.54 -5.59
C SER A 77 -4.96 13.73 -4.61
N SER A 78 -6.06 13.15 -5.05
CA SER A 78 -6.87 12.26 -4.23
C SER A 78 -6.09 10.99 -3.82
N TRP A 79 -5.16 10.54 -4.65
CA TRP A 79 -4.29 9.40 -4.37
C TRP A 79 -3.37 9.68 -3.18
N ASP A 80 -2.66 10.81 -3.20
CA ASP A 80 -1.76 11.21 -2.12
C ASP A 80 -2.53 11.58 -0.85
N SER A 81 -3.70 12.24 -1.00
CA SER A 81 -4.61 12.51 0.11
C SER A 81 -5.05 11.26 0.87
N LEU A 82 -5.37 10.17 0.15
CA LEU A 82 -5.73 8.90 0.79
C LEU A 82 -4.56 8.26 1.54
N HIS A 83 -3.35 8.37 1.00
CA HIS A 83 -2.14 7.92 1.72
C HIS A 83 -1.89 8.75 2.99
N ASP A 84 -2.09 10.07 2.90
CA ASP A 84 -1.93 10.96 4.06
C ASP A 84 -3.00 10.71 5.13
N GLN A 85 -4.22 10.38 4.76
CA GLN A 85 -5.23 9.92 5.72
C GLN A 85 -4.78 8.65 6.47
N GLY A 86 -4.16 7.71 5.75
CA GLY A 86 -3.55 6.52 6.37
C GLY A 86 -2.41 6.89 7.33
N ARG A 87 -1.58 7.87 6.98
CA ARG A 87 -0.54 8.41 7.87
C ARG A 87 -1.14 9.04 9.12
N GLN A 88 -2.15 9.89 8.97
CA GLN A 88 -2.85 10.52 10.10
C GLN A 88 -3.47 9.46 11.03
N TYR A 89 -4.06 8.41 10.46
CA TYR A 89 -4.57 7.30 11.23
C TYR A 89 -3.48 6.63 12.10
N LEU A 90 -2.25 6.50 11.57
CA LEU A 90 -1.13 5.96 12.36
C LEU A 90 -0.78 6.87 13.55
N ASP A 91 -0.74 8.19 13.35
CA ASP A 91 -0.46 9.13 14.42
C ASP A 91 -1.56 9.12 15.49
N GLU A 92 -2.83 9.02 15.10
CA GLU A 92 -3.96 8.99 16.03
C GLU A 92 -3.99 7.70 16.87
N HIS A 93 -3.76 6.55 16.23
CA HIS A 93 -3.92 5.26 16.89
C HIS A 93 -2.64 4.76 17.57
N PHE A 94 -1.48 5.15 17.07
CA PHE A 94 -0.17 4.68 17.55
C PHE A 94 0.77 5.81 17.98
N GLY A 95 0.26 7.04 18.17
CA GLY A 95 1.04 8.23 18.48
C GLY A 95 1.95 8.13 19.71
N GLY A 96 1.75 7.10 20.57
CA GLY A 96 2.65 6.80 21.69
C GLY A 96 3.97 6.15 21.25
N ILE A 97 3.97 5.40 20.15
CA ILE A 97 5.10 4.59 19.68
C ILE A 97 5.47 4.82 18.24
N VAL A 98 4.64 5.56 17.47
CA VAL A 98 4.87 5.94 16.08
C VAL A 98 4.92 7.45 15.98
N ARG A 99 5.77 7.96 15.11
CA ARG A 99 5.83 9.36 14.69
C ARG A 99 5.91 9.40 13.18
N THR A 100 5.04 10.18 12.56
CA THR A 100 5.03 10.30 11.11
C THR A 100 5.35 11.71 10.65
N GLU A 101 5.88 11.83 9.45
CA GLU A 101 6.04 13.08 8.73
C GLU A 101 5.68 12.85 7.25
N ALA A 102 5.29 13.91 6.56
CA ALA A 102 4.93 13.86 5.15
C ALA A 102 5.69 14.94 4.37
N PHE A 103 6.11 14.58 3.17
CA PHE A 103 6.71 15.47 2.18
C PHE A 103 5.83 15.41 0.94
N GLU A 104 5.39 16.57 0.48
CA GLU A 104 4.49 16.67 -0.67
C GLU A 104 5.24 17.27 -1.88
N ASP A 105 4.66 17.06 -3.08
CA ASP A 105 5.17 17.60 -4.35
C ASP A 105 6.58 17.11 -4.70
N CYS A 106 6.86 15.84 -4.41
CA CYS A 106 8.14 15.19 -4.66
C CYS A 106 8.18 14.42 -5.99
N HIS A 107 7.62 15.03 -7.06
CA HIS A 107 7.49 14.38 -8.37
C HIS A 107 8.79 14.38 -9.19
N ASP A 108 9.74 15.22 -8.90
CA ASP A 108 11.04 15.28 -9.53
C ASP A 108 12.17 14.72 -8.65
N PRO A 109 13.33 14.36 -9.25
CA PRO A 109 14.43 13.74 -8.50
C PRO A 109 14.96 14.63 -7.36
N ASP A 110 15.10 15.92 -7.60
CA ASP A 110 15.74 16.83 -6.64
C ASP A 110 14.86 16.99 -5.38
N ALA A 111 13.57 17.20 -5.58
CA ALA A 111 12.59 17.26 -4.49
C ALA A 111 12.51 15.92 -3.73
N PHE A 112 12.50 14.80 -4.46
CA PHE A 112 12.46 13.47 -3.84
C PHE A 112 13.68 13.21 -2.96
N TYR A 113 14.89 13.43 -3.46
CA TYR A 113 16.11 13.16 -2.69
C TYR A 113 16.29 14.13 -1.53
N ALA A 114 15.89 15.40 -1.68
CA ALA A 114 15.86 16.37 -0.58
C ALA A 114 14.91 15.93 0.56
N ALA A 115 13.74 15.38 0.20
CA ALA A 115 12.79 14.82 1.15
C ALA A 115 13.37 13.60 1.87
N VAL A 116 13.99 12.66 1.14
CA VAL A 116 14.64 11.49 1.72
C VAL A 116 15.75 11.91 2.68
N GLU A 117 16.64 12.81 2.25
CA GLU A 117 17.74 13.29 3.08
C GLU A 117 17.24 13.93 4.38
N THR A 118 16.18 14.73 4.28
CA THR A 118 15.54 15.38 5.44
C THR A 118 14.93 14.32 6.38
N ALA A 119 14.17 13.36 5.85
CA ALA A 119 13.61 12.27 6.63
C ALA A 119 14.70 11.46 7.35
N VAL A 120 15.79 11.15 6.67
CA VAL A 120 16.93 10.42 7.26
C VAL A 120 17.60 11.24 8.36
N LYS A 121 17.79 12.55 8.16
CA LYS A 121 18.30 13.46 9.20
C LYS A 121 17.40 13.53 10.44
N HIS A 122 16.09 13.42 10.24
CA HIS A 122 15.09 13.34 11.32
C HIS A 122 15.03 11.95 11.97
N GLY A 123 15.82 10.99 11.47
CA GLY A 123 15.93 9.65 12.01
C GLY A 123 14.84 8.69 11.54
N ALA A 124 14.32 8.85 10.34
CA ALA A 124 13.35 7.93 9.76
C ALA A 124 13.89 6.49 9.74
N ASN A 125 13.08 5.57 10.24
CA ASN A 125 13.34 4.13 10.18
C ASN A 125 12.73 3.50 8.94
N VAL A 126 11.62 4.08 8.47
CA VAL A 126 10.84 3.60 7.33
C VAL A 126 10.44 4.80 6.48
N ILE A 127 10.57 4.65 5.17
CA ILE A 127 10.13 5.65 4.19
C ILE A 127 9.17 4.98 3.21
N PHE A 128 7.97 5.56 3.08
CA PHE A 128 6.98 5.20 2.09
C PHE A 128 7.03 6.19 0.93
N SER A 129 7.16 5.71 -0.30
CA SER A 129 6.90 6.47 -1.51
C SER A 129 5.56 6.04 -2.10
N THR A 130 4.65 6.99 -2.29
CA THR A 130 3.22 6.73 -2.52
C THR A 130 2.86 6.45 -3.96
N SER A 131 3.80 6.57 -4.89
CA SER A 131 3.57 6.37 -6.33
C SER A 131 4.59 5.40 -6.95
N HIS A 132 4.12 4.61 -7.92
CA HIS A 132 4.98 3.77 -8.73
C HIS A 132 6.00 4.56 -9.56
N ARG A 133 5.70 5.81 -9.90
CA ARG A 133 6.62 6.69 -10.64
C ARG A 133 7.87 7.05 -9.83
N LEU A 134 7.77 7.01 -8.51
CA LEU A 134 8.89 7.25 -7.61
C LEU A 134 9.79 6.01 -7.40
N MET A 135 9.49 4.89 -8.06
CA MET A 135 10.19 3.61 -7.84
C MET A 135 11.69 3.73 -8.12
N GLU A 136 12.10 4.33 -9.22
CA GLU A 136 13.52 4.45 -9.59
C GLU A 136 14.29 5.26 -8.54
N TYR A 137 13.71 6.38 -8.10
CA TYR A 137 14.31 7.21 -7.06
C TYR A 137 14.38 6.49 -5.72
N THR A 138 13.31 5.74 -5.40
CA THR A 138 13.23 4.92 -4.18
C THR A 138 14.31 3.84 -4.17
N LEU A 139 14.55 3.16 -5.29
CA LEU A 139 15.59 2.15 -5.41
C LEU A 139 16.98 2.74 -5.19
N ARG A 140 17.28 3.89 -5.80
CA ARG A 140 18.57 4.57 -5.61
C ARG A 140 18.76 5.00 -4.16
N ALA A 141 17.75 5.62 -3.55
CA ALA A 141 17.78 6.01 -2.14
C ALA A 141 17.97 4.81 -1.20
N ALA A 142 17.33 3.67 -1.49
CA ALA A 142 17.48 2.47 -0.67
C ALA A 142 18.89 1.86 -0.70
N VAL A 143 19.61 2.04 -1.81
CA VAL A 143 21.03 1.65 -1.89
C VAL A 143 21.92 2.61 -1.09
N GLU A 144 21.62 3.90 -1.13
CA GLU A 144 22.38 4.93 -0.42
C GLU A 144 22.16 4.89 1.09
N TYR A 145 20.92 4.58 1.53
CA TYR A 145 20.54 4.51 2.95
C TYR A 145 20.15 3.10 3.41
N PRO A 146 21.06 2.13 3.45
CA PRO A 146 20.75 0.71 3.69
C PRO A 146 20.20 0.40 5.10
N ARG A 147 20.26 1.36 6.02
CA ARG A 147 19.67 1.23 7.36
C ARG A 147 18.21 1.63 7.43
N VAL A 148 17.70 2.32 6.42
CA VAL A 148 16.30 2.75 6.31
C VAL A 148 15.55 1.73 5.47
N ARG A 149 14.34 1.39 5.87
CA ARG A 149 13.48 0.50 5.11
C ARG A 149 12.63 1.31 4.16
N PHE A 150 12.72 1.00 2.89
CA PHE A 150 11.93 1.66 1.86
C PHE A 150 10.77 0.77 1.41
N LEU A 151 9.58 1.39 1.31
CA LEU A 151 8.39 0.79 0.72
C LEU A 151 7.89 1.68 -0.40
N ASN A 152 7.53 1.08 -1.53
CA ASN A 152 6.99 1.82 -2.67
C ASN A 152 5.62 1.28 -3.07
N CYS A 153 4.68 2.18 -3.33
CA CYS A 153 3.33 1.82 -3.79
C CYS A 153 3.36 1.42 -5.27
N SER A 154 3.62 0.15 -5.53
CA SER A 154 3.74 -0.40 -6.88
C SER A 154 3.37 -1.87 -6.94
N ILE A 155 3.04 -2.32 -8.15
CA ILE A 155 2.76 -3.73 -8.42
C ILE A 155 4.12 -4.44 -8.59
N GLY A 156 4.55 -5.12 -7.53
CA GLY A 156 5.51 -6.18 -7.50
C GLY A 156 6.75 -6.14 -8.42
N LEU A 157 7.68 -5.21 -8.22
CA LEU A 157 9.06 -5.44 -8.64
C LEU A 157 9.82 -5.99 -7.41
N PRO A 158 10.15 -7.27 -7.38
CA PRO A 158 10.91 -7.82 -6.27
C PRO A 158 12.33 -7.25 -6.28
N HIS A 159 12.61 -6.38 -5.32
CA HIS A 159 13.96 -5.88 -5.08
C HIS A 159 14.30 -6.06 -3.60
N GLN A 160 15.54 -6.48 -3.31
CA GLN A 160 15.94 -6.77 -1.93
C GLN A 160 15.89 -5.54 -1.00
N SER A 161 16.13 -4.35 -1.55
CA SER A 161 16.22 -3.10 -0.78
C SER A 161 14.91 -2.34 -0.66
N VAL A 162 13.91 -2.65 -1.49
CA VAL A 162 12.60 -1.98 -1.49
C VAL A 162 11.49 -3.01 -1.49
N ARG A 163 10.53 -2.86 -0.57
CA ARG A 163 9.33 -3.68 -0.57
C ARG A 163 8.20 -2.94 -1.27
N SER A 164 7.60 -3.59 -2.26
CA SER A 164 6.37 -3.09 -2.88
C SER A 164 5.16 -3.36 -1.99
N TYR A 165 4.22 -2.42 -1.97
CA TYR A 165 2.89 -2.62 -1.41
C TYR A 165 1.85 -2.07 -2.38
N PHE A 166 0.69 -2.69 -2.43
CA PHE A 166 -0.42 -2.24 -3.28
C PHE A 166 -1.74 -2.81 -2.76
N GLY A 167 -2.81 -2.03 -2.88
CA GLY A 167 -4.15 -2.50 -2.55
C GLY A 167 -4.69 -3.46 -3.60
N LYS A 168 -5.60 -4.36 -3.22
CA LYS A 168 -6.32 -5.27 -4.14
C LYS A 168 -7.34 -4.50 -4.99
N MET A 169 -6.87 -3.53 -5.78
CA MET A 169 -7.71 -2.63 -6.58
C MET A 169 -8.58 -3.35 -7.60
N TYR A 170 -8.21 -4.58 -7.99
CA TYR A 170 -9.00 -5.38 -8.91
C TYR A 170 -10.38 -5.75 -8.34
N GLU A 171 -10.51 -5.90 -7.02
CA GLU A 171 -11.79 -6.17 -6.36
C GLU A 171 -12.75 -4.98 -6.54
N ALA A 172 -12.28 -3.77 -6.25
CA ALA A 172 -13.05 -2.54 -6.46
C ALA A 172 -13.36 -2.31 -7.95
N LYS A 173 -12.39 -2.57 -8.83
CA LYS A 173 -12.58 -2.45 -10.29
C LYS A 173 -13.62 -3.43 -10.82
N PHE A 174 -13.66 -4.66 -10.30
CA PHE A 174 -14.68 -5.64 -10.64
C PHE A 174 -16.09 -5.13 -10.28
N LEU A 175 -16.27 -4.61 -9.06
CA LEU A 175 -17.55 -4.06 -8.61
C LEU A 175 -17.98 -2.84 -9.44
N LEU A 176 -17.02 -1.95 -9.74
CA LEU A 176 -17.27 -0.79 -10.60
C LEU A 176 -17.65 -1.20 -12.02
N GLY A 177 -16.99 -2.22 -12.58
CA GLY A 177 -17.33 -2.77 -13.89
C GLY A 177 -18.75 -3.37 -13.93
N ALA A 178 -19.11 -4.14 -12.89
CA ALA A 178 -20.46 -4.71 -12.76
C ALA A 178 -21.53 -3.62 -12.64
N LEU A 179 -21.25 -2.56 -11.86
CA LEU A 179 -22.14 -1.42 -11.73
C LEU A 179 -22.30 -0.68 -13.06
N ALA A 180 -21.19 -0.38 -13.73
CA ALA A 180 -21.20 0.29 -15.03
C ALA A 180 -22.00 -0.52 -16.07
N ALA A 181 -21.80 -1.84 -16.12
CA ALA A 181 -22.55 -2.73 -17.00
C ALA A 181 -24.07 -2.69 -16.72
N SER A 182 -24.44 -2.66 -15.44
CA SER A 182 -25.85 -2.62 -15.04
C SER A 182 -26.54 -1.28 -15.32
N MET A 183 -25.77 -0.21 -15.52
CA MET A 183 -26.26 1.14 -15.78
C MET A 183 -26.19 1.54 -17.26
N ALA A 184 -25.50 0.76 -18.08
CA ALA A 184 -25.32 1.05 -19.50
C ALA A 184 -26.53 0.59 -20.31
N ASP A 185 -27.40 1.53 -20.73
CA ASP A 185 -28.62 1.24 -21.50
C ASP A 185 -28.31 0.64 -22.89
N ASN A 186 -27.17 0.99 -23.46
CA ASN A 186 -26.76 0.54 -24.79
C ASN A 186 -25.72 -0.63 -24.75
N HIS A 187 -25.50 -1.23 -23.59
CA HIS A 187 -24.53 -2.31 -23.34
C HIS A 187 -23.08 -1.97 -23.75
N ARG A 188 -22.75 -0.68 -23.78
CA ARG A 188 -21.39 -0.21 -24.08
C ARG A 188 -20.80 0.47 -22.87
N ILE A 189 -19.56 0.08 -22.55
CA ILE A 189 -18.78 0.63 -21.44
C ILE A 189 -17.47 1.14 -22.01
N GLY A 190 -17.11 2.39 -21.67
CA GLY A 190 -15.79 2.94 -21.91
C GLY A 190 -14.91 2.76 -20.68
N TYR A 191 -13.64 2.40 -20.89
CA TYR A 191 -12.65 2.35 -19.83
C TYR A 191 -11.47 3.27 -20.17
N HIS A 192 -11.19 4.20 -19.27
CA HIS A 192 -10.04 5.07 -19.37
C HIS A 192 -8.97 4.60 -18.38
N ALA A 193 -7.85 4.11 -18.89
CA ALA A 193 -6.73 3.69 -18.07
C ALA A 193 -5.90 4.91 -17.62
N SER A 194 -5.44 4.91 -16.38
CA SER A 194 -4.60 5.98 -15.82
C SER A 194 -3.18 6.01 -16.39
N GLY A 195 -2.77 4.98 -17.11
CA GLY A 195 -1.47 4.86 -17.76
C GLY A 195 -1.23 3.44 -18.26
N PHE A 196 -0.20 3.26 -19.06
CA PHE A 196 0.29 1.92 -19.40
C PHE A 196 1.17 1.44 -18.24
N ALA A 197 0.85 0.28 -17.69
CA ALA A 197 1.81 -0.44 -16.87
C ALA A 197 2.88 -0.97 -17.82
N SER A 198 4.07 -0.42 -17.74
CA SER A 198 5.27 -0.93 -18.42
C SER A 198 5.76 -2.17 -17.71
#